data_b3e7f7b73136254cea840e3a6b56914d
#
_entry.id   b3e7f7b73136254cea840e3a6b56914d
#
_cell.length_a   1.000
_cell.length_b   1.000
_cell.length_c   1.000
_cell.angle_alpha   90.00
_cell.angle_beta   90.00
_cell.angle_gamma   90.00
#
_symmetry.space_group_name_H-M   'P 1'
#
loop_
_entity.id
_entity.type
_entity.pdbx_description
1 polymer ?
#
loop_
_entity_poly.entity_id
_entity_poly.type
_entity_poly.pdbx_seq_one_letter_code
_entity_poly.pdbx_strand_id
1 'polypeptide(L)'
;MQKISNKEQRIKKELTRIKKIFKNLDEDKKKISEILMKNAAFMAITLEDLQGEINEKGCTEAYQNGQNQHGIKESTASKVYNSMIKNYTSCIKQLIDLLPKTDNAATDTVEDAAFAKLLNM
;
A
#
# COMPACT_ATOMS: atom_id res chain seq x y z
N MET A 1 19.19 -22.66 -6.07
CA MET A 1 17.96 -22.13 -5.48
C MET A 1 18.12 -20.65 -5.14
N GLN A 2 17.29 -19.81 -5.71
CA GLN A 2 17.36 -18.38 -5.41
C GLN A 2 16.73 -18.12 -4.05
N LYS A 3 17.44 -17.36 -3.23
CA LYS A 3 16.86 -16.91 -1.97
C LYS A 3 15.82 -15.82 -2.24
N ILE A 4 14.67 -15.92 -1.61
CA ILE A 4 13.67 -14.87 -1.62
C ILE A 4 14.26 -13.65 -0.91
N SER A 5 14.18 -12.47 -1.53
CA SER A 5 14.69 -11.25 -0.94
C SER A 5 13.92 -10.92 0.34
N ASN A 6 14.55 -10.13 1.22
CA ASN A 6 13.91 -9.68 2.45
C ASN A 6 12.61 -8.92 2.14
N LYS A 7 12.63 -8.09 1.12
CA LYS A 7 11.44 -7.35 0.69
C LYS A 7 10.33 -8.28 0.22
N GLU A 8 10.68 -9.32 -0.56
CA GLU A 8 9.70 -10.31 -1.01
C GLU A 8 9.05 -11.04 0.15
N GLN A 9 9.82 -11.38 1.18
CA GLN A 9 9.29 -12.01 2.39
C GLN A 9 8.32 -11.09 3.12
N ARG A 10 8.66 -9.82 3.23
CA ARG A 10 7.80 -8.81 3.85
C ARG A 10 6.49 -8.66 3.07
N ILE A 11 6.57 -8.62 1.75
CA ILE A 11 5.38 -8.55 0.87
C ILE A 11 4.51 -9.80 1.07
N LYS A 12 5.10 -10.99 1.15
CA LYS A 12 4.34 -12.23 1.39
C LYS A 12 3.61 -12.21 2.72
N LYS A 13 4.26 -11.72 3.77
CA LYS A 13 3.63 -11.58 5.09
C LYS A 13 2.45 -10.61 5.03
N GLU A 14 2.63 -9.49 4.35
CA GLU A 14 1.56 -8.52 4.20
C GLU A 14 0.40 -9.08 3.39
N LEU A 15 0.70 -9.80 2.31
CA LEU A 15 -0.33 -10.47 1.51
C LEU A 15 -1.13 -11.46 2.35
N THR A 16 -0.48 -12.26 3.18
CA THR A 16 -1.15 -13.19 4.08
C THR A 16 -2.08 -12.45 5.04
N ARG A 17 -1.62 -11.33 5.60
CA ARG A 17 -2.41 -10.50 6.49
C ARG A 17 -3.65 -9.95 5.79
N ILE A 18 -3.47 -9.42 4.58
CA ILE A 18 -4.57 -8.87 3.79
C ILE A 18 -5.59 -9.96 3.44
N LYS A 19 -5.13 -11.14 3.05
CA LYS A 19 -6.02 -12.27 2.76
C LYS A 19 -6.89 -12.65 3.93
N LYS A 20 -6.36 -12.59 5.15
CA LYS A 20 -7.15 -12.86 6.36
C LYS A 20 -8.22 -11.80 6.59
N ILE A 21 -7.91 -10.54 6.31
CA ILE A 21 -8.85 -9.44 6.48
C ILE A 21 -10.01 -9.57 5.49
N PHE A 22 -9.72 -9.95 4.25
CA PHE A 22 -10.69 -10.03 3.16
C PHE A 22 -11.10 -11.46 2.83
N LYS A 23 -11.15 -12.36 3.83
CA LYS A 23 -11.43 -13.78 3.60
C LYS A 23 -12.88 -14.09 3.20
N ASN A 24 -13.81 -13.21 3.48
CA ASN A 24 -15.25 -13.45 3.27
C ASN A 24 -15.75 -12.93 1.91
N LEU A 25 -14.93 -13.04 0.88
CA LEU A 25 -15.30 -12.64 -0.47
C LEU A 25 -16.02 -13.77 -1.20
N ASP A 26 -16.97 -13.40 -2.05
CA ASP A 26 -17.66 -14.33 -2.93
C ASP A 26 -16.70 -14.96 -3.92
N GLU A 27 -16.98 -16.20 -4.34
CA GLU A 27 -16.09 -16.94 -5.25
C GLU A 27 -15.80 -16.21 -6.55
N ASP A 28 -16.79 -15.55 -7.11
CA ASP A 28 -16.65 -14.81 -8.38
C ASP A 28 -15.75 -13.58 -8.23
N LYS A 29 -15.58 -13.08 -7.02
CA LYS A 29 -14.75 -11.90 -6.72
C LYS A 29 -13.33 -12.26 -6.30
N LYS A 30 -13.07 -13.52 -5.97
CA LYS A 30 -11.77 -13.95 -5.44
C LYS A 30 -10.61 -13.71 -6.39
N LYS A 31 -10.81 -13.98 -7.69
CA LYS A 31 -9.74 -13.80 -8.68
C LYS A 31 -9.36 -12.33 -8.84
N ILE A 32 -10.35 -11.45 -8.89
CA ILE A 32 -10.12 -10.02 -8.98
C ILE A 32 -9.45 -9.53 -7.70
N SER A 33 -9.93 -9.99 -6.55
CA SER A 33 -9.37 -9.60 -5.26
C SER A 33 -7.91 -10.02 -5.09
N GLU A 34 -7.51 -11.16 -5.65
CA GLU A 34 -6.12 -11.62 -5.57
C GLU A 34 -5.16 -10.62 -6.21
N ILE A 35 -5.52 -10.08 -7.38
CA ILE A 35 -4.72 -9.07 -8.07
C ILE A 35 -4.61 -7.81 -7.21
N LEU A 36 -5.75 -7.35 -6.69
CA LEU A 36 -5.79 -6.16 -5.83
C LEU A 36 -4.98 -6.37 -4.55
N MET A 37 -5.10 -7.55 -3.93
CA MET A 37 -4.37 -7.87 -2.70
C MET A 37 -2.86 -7.92 -2.92
N LYS A 38 -2.41 -8.49 -4.03
CA LYS A 38 -0.99 -8.52 -4.38
C LYS A 38 -0.44 -7.11 -4.58
N ASN A 39 -1.19 -6.28 -5.30
CA ASN A 39 -0.79 -4.89 -5.52
C ASN A 39 -0.77 -4.10 -4.20
N ALA A 40 -1.78 -4.31 -3.35
CA ALA A 40 -1.84 -3.66 -2.05
C ALA A 40 -0.65 -4.06 -1.17
N ALA A 41 -0.30 -5.35 -1.14
CA ALA A 41 0.83 -5.83 -0.35
C ALA A 41 2.14 -5.22 -0.85
N PHE A 42 2.36 -5.20 -2.16
CA PHE A 42 3.55 -4.60 -2.76
C PHE A 42 3.65 -3.12 -2.40
N MET A 43 2.54 -2.39 -2.59
CA MET A 43 2.53 -0.95 -2.30
C MET A 43 2.72 -0.66 -0.82
N ALA A 44 2.11 -1.43 0.07
CA ALA A 44 2.25 -1.24 1.52
C ALA A 44 3.72 -1.32 1.95
N ILE A 45 4.43 -2.33 1.47
CA ILE A 45 5.84 -2.51 1.84
C ILE A 45 6.73 -1.47 1.18
N THR A 46 6.45 -1.12 -0.08
CA THR A 46 7.19 -0.07 -0.78
C THR A 46 6.99 1.29 -0.11
N LEU A 47 5.76 1.60 0.30
CA LEU A 47 5.47 2.83 1.05
C LEU A 47 6.22 2.88 2.37
N GLU A 48 6.32 1.75 3.08
CA GLU A 48 7.08 1.65 4.31
C GLU A 48 8.56 1.96 4.07
N ASP A 49 9.14 1.40 3.00
CA ASP A 49 10.53 1.66 2.64
C ASP A 49 10.75 3.13 2.27
N LEU A 50 9.82 3.72 1.53
CA LEU A 50 9.88 5.13 1.15
C LEU A 50 9.78 6.05 2.37
N GLN A 51 8.90 5.71 3.32
CA GLN A 51 8.80 6.45 4.58
C GLN A 51 10.13 6.42 5.33
N GLY A 52 10.77 5.26 5.38
CA GLY A 52 12.08 5.12 6.01
C GLY A 52 13.12 6.02 5.36
N GLU A 53 13.16 6.04 4.05
CA GLU A 53 14.08 6.89 3.30
C GLU A 53 13.80 8.38 3.55
N ILE A 54 12.53 8.78 3.50
CA ILE A 54 12.14 10.17 3.76
C ILE A 54 12.49 10.58 5.19
N ASN A 55 12.25 9.69 6.17
CA ASN A 55 12.59 9.95 7.56
C ASN A 55 14.09 10.15 7.76
N GLU A 56 14.90 9.42 7.02
CA GLU A 56 16.34 9.48 7.12
C GLU A 56 16.93 10.69 6.36
N LYS A 57 16.48 10.90 5.13
CA LYS A 57 17.08 11.86 4.19
C LYS A 57 16.26 13.14 4.01
N GLY A 58 15.03 13.17 4.53
CA GLY A 58 14.12 14.29 4.30
C GLY A 58 13.38 14.19 2.97
N CYS A 59 12.47 15.10 2.74
CA CYS A 59 11.61 15.11 1.55
C CYS A 59 12.10 16.00 0.42
N THR A 60 13.29 16.59 0.58
CA THR A 60 13.90 17.43 -0.45
C THR A 60 15.31 16.93 -0.75
N GLU A 61 15.80 17.28 -1.95
CA GLU A 61 17.16 16.97 -2.33
C GLU A 61 17.74 18.13 -3.10
N ALA A 62 19.07 18.31 -2.97
CA ALA A 62 19.80 19.33 -3.72
C ALA A 62 19.99 18.86 -5.15
N TYR A 63 19.93 19.80 -6.09
CA TYR A 63 20.25 19.52 -7.48
C TYR A 63 21.15 20.60 -8.05
N GLN A 64 21.88 20.24 -9.10
CA GLN A 64 22.75 21.17 -9.82
C GLN A 64 22.49 21.00 -11.31
N ASN A 65 22.13 22.11 -11.96
CA ASN A 65 21.89 22.18 -13.40
C ASN A 65 22.94 23.12 -13.99
N GLY A 66 24.12 22.57 -14.35
CA GLY A 66 25.23 23.36 -14.81
C GLY A 66 26.05 23.95 -13.66
N GLN A 67 27.07 24.76 -13.99
CA GLN A 67 28.03 25.23 -13.00
C GLN A 67 27.48 26.22 -11.98
N ASN A 68 26.49 26.99 -12.39
CA ASN A 68 25.98 28.10 -11.55
C ASN A 68 24.51 27.95 -11.17
N GLN A 69 23.90 26.80 -11.46
CA GLN A 69 22.49 26.58 -11.13
C GLN A 69 22.34 25.48 -10.10
N HIS A 70 22.12 25.90 -8.86
CA HIS A 70 21.89 25.01 -7.73
C HIS A 70 20.49 25.29 -7.19
N GLY A 71 19.85 24.29 -6.67
CA GLY A 71 18.54 24.44 -6.06
C GLY A 71 18.18 23.27 -5.18
N ILE A 72 16.98 23.34 -4.65
CA ILE A 72 16.39 22.29 -3.84
C ILE A 72 15.08 21.89 -4.51
N LYS A 73 14.87 20.60 -4.65
CA LYS A 73 13.64 20.05 -5.23
C LYS A 73 13.08 18.98 -4.33
N GLU A 74 11.83 18.61 -4.56
CA GLU A 74 11.23 17.47 -3.90
C GLU A 74 12.03 16.21 -4.22
N SER A 75 12.32 15.37 -3.23
CA SER A 75 13.07 14.13 -3.43
C SER A 75 12.27 13.16 -4.29
N THR A 76 12.98 12.29 -5.02
CA THR A 76 12.35 11.22 -5.80
C THR A 76 11.51 10.33 -4.90
N ALA A 77 12.00 9.99 -3.71
CA ALA A 77 11.27 9.16 -2.75
C ALA A 77 9.96 9.82 -2.36
N SER A 78 9.95 11.13 -2.11
CA SER A 78 8.73 11.87 -1.76
C SER A 78 7.73 11.89 -2.91
N LYS A 79 8.20 12.10 -4.13
CA LYS A 79 7.32 12.07 -5.32
C LYS A 79 6.66 10.72 -5.51
N VAL A 80 7.45 9.65 -5.43
CA VAL A 80 6.93 8.29 -5.58
C VAL A 80 5.95 7.98 -4.46
N TYR A 81 6.28 8.35 -3.22
CA TYR A 81 5.40 8.15 -2.08
C TYR A 81 4.04 8.81 -2.30
N ASN A 82 4.04 10.08 -2.72
CA ASN A 82 2.80 10.84 -2.91
C ASN A 82 1.89 10.24 -3.98
N SER A 83 2.48 9.71 -5.06
CA SER A 83 1.70 9.01 -6.09
C SER A 83 1.20 7.66 -5.60
N MET A 84 2.07 6.91 -4.94
CA MET A 84 1.76 5.53 -4.53
C MET A 84 0.74 5.48 -3.42
N ILE A 85 0.76 6.43 -2.47
CA ILE A 85 -0.22 6.43 -1.37
C ILE A 85 -1.64 6.60 -1.89
N LYS A 86 -1.82 7.37 -2.94
CA LYS A 86 -3.12 7.53 -3.60
C LYS A 86 -3.57 6.22 -4.25
N ASN A 87 -2.66 5.56 -4.93
CA ASN A 87 -2.94 4.28 -5.59
C ASN A 87 -3.23 3.19 -4.55
N TYR A 88 -2.49 3.18 -3.46
CA TYR A 88 -2.71 2.24 -2.36
C TYR A 88 -4.10 2.43 -1.74
N THR A 89 -4.45 3.66 -1.43
CA THR A 89 -5.76 4.00 -0.85
C THR A 89 -6.89 3.58 -1.78
N SER A 90 -6.75 3.85 -3.08
CA SER A 90 -7.72 3.43 -4.08
C SER A 90 -7.85 1.91 -4.16
N CYS A 91 -6.73 1.20 -4.11
CA CYS A 91 -6.70 -0.26 -4.14
C CYS A 91 -7.43 -0.85 -2.93
N ILE A 92 -7.16 -0.34 -1.74
CA ILE A 92 -7.82 -0.79 -0.51
C ILE A 92 -9.33 -0.50 -0.56
N LYS A 93 -9.71 0.66 -1.06
CA LYS A 93 -11.12 0.99 -1.23
C LYS A 93 -11.83 0.01 -2.16
N GLN A 94 -11.19 -0.36 -3.27
CA GLN A 94 -11.74 -1.36 -4.19
C GLN A 94 -11.91 -2.72 -3.52
N LEU A 95 -10.95 -3.12 -2.67
CA LEU A 95 -11.07 -4.36 -1.90
C LEU A 95 -12.24 -4.31 -0.93
N ILE A 96 -12.40 -3.19 -0.23
CA ILE A 96 -13.53 -3.01 0.69
C ILE A 96 -14.85 -3.08 -0.05
N ASP A 97 -14.92 -2.48 -1.24
CA ASP A 97 -16.13 -2.49 -2.07
C ASP A 97 -16.50 -3.90 -2.55
N LEU A 98 -15.55 -4.83 -2.59
CA LEU A 98 -15.81 -6.22 -2.95
C LEU A 98 -16.41 -7.04 -1.81
N LEU A 99 -16.32 -6.56 -0.57
CA LEU A 99 -16.88 -7.29 0.58
C LEU A 99 -18.39 -7.43 0.45
N PRO A 100 -18.97 -8.54 0.97
CA PRO A 100 -20.41 -8.73 0.92
C PRO A 100 -21.12 -7.58 1.61
N LYS A 101 -22.15 -7.02 0.97
CA LYS A 101 -22.97 -5.99 1.55
C LYS A 101 -24.07 -6.64 2.35
N THR A 102 -24.03 -6.42 3.67
CA THR A 102 -25.12 -6.79 4.56
C THR A 102 -25.97 -5.55 4.82
N ASP A 103 -27.17 -5.75 5.37
CA ASP A 103 -28.11 -4.65 5.52
C ASP A 103 -27.61 -3.60 6.52
N ASN A 104 -27.48 -2.36 6.04
CA ASN A 104 -27.36 -1.16 6.88
C ASN A 104 -26.09 -1.09 7.75
N ALA A 105 -26.28 -0.93 9.06
CA ALA A 105 -25.22 -0.69 10.02
C ALA A 105 -24.15 -1.80 10.09
N ALA A 106 -24.51 -3.02 9.70
CA ALA A 106 -23.58 -4.14 9.71
C ALA A 106 -22.51 -4.02 8.62
N THR A 107 -22.86 -3.46 7.45
CA THR A 107 -21.91 -3.22 6.36
C THR A 107 -20.85 -2.23 6.77
N ASP A 108 -21.26 -1.11 7.34
CA ASP A 108 -20.34 -0.08 7.81
C ASP A 108 -19.40 -0.63 8.87
N THR A 109 -19.91 -1.43 9.78
CA THR A 109 -19.12 -2.06 10.85
C THR A 109 -18.04 -2.98 10.28
N VAL A 110 -18.38 -3.78 9.26
CA VAL A 110 -17.42 -4.70 8.61
C VAL A 110 -16.33 -3.92 7.89
N GLU A 111 -16.71 -2.89 7.14
CA GLU A 111 -15.75 -2.04 6.42
C GLU A 111 -14.83 -1.30 7.40
N ASP A 112 -15.40 -0.74 8.47
CA ASP A 112 -14.63 -0.04 9.50
C ASP A 112 -13.65 -0.98 10.19
N ALA A 113 -14.07 -2.21 10.51
CA ALA A 113 -13.22 -3.20 11.15
C ALA A 113 -12.05 -3.61 10.23
N ALA A 114 -12.31 -3.84 8.94
CA ALA A 114 -11.28 -4.17 7.97
C ALA A 114 -10.29 -3.02 7.81
N PHE A 115 -10.80 -1.80 7.70
CA PHE A 115 -9.96 -0.61 7.57
C PHE A 115 -9.11 -0.38 8.81
N ALA A 116 -9.71 -0.53 9.99
CA ALA A 116 -9.01 -0.38 11.26
C ALA A 116 -7.87 -1.40 11.40
N LYS A 117 -8.08 -2.64 10.97
CA LYS A 117 -7.04 -3.67 10.99
C LYS A 117 -5.88 -3.34 10.07
N LEU A 118 -6.15 -2.71 8.93
CA LEU A 118 -5.10 -2.26 8.02
C LEU A 118 -4.30 -1.09 8.60
N LEU A 119 -4.98 -0.18 9.28
CA LEU A 119 -4.32 0.99 9.89
C LEU A 119 -3.46 0.61 11.11
N ASN A 120 -3.80 -0.47 11.79
CA ASN A 120 -3.07 -0.95 12.98
C ASN A 120 -1.90 -1.85 12.59
N MET A 121 -1.13 -1.42 11.62
CA MET A 121 0.07 -2.15 11.22
C MET A 121 1.26 -1.87 12.11
#